data_f27451b9e64f2ae0e48a2c39fa001aa0
#
_entry.id   f27451b9e64f2ae0e48a2c39fa001aa0
#
_cell.length_a   1.000
_cell.length_b   1.000
_cell.length_c   1.000
_cell.angle_alpha   90.00
_cell.angle_beta   90.00
_cell.angle_gamma   90.00
#
_symmetry.space_group_name_H-M   'P 1'
#
loop_
_entity.id
_entity.type
_entity.pdbx_description
1 polymer ?
#
loop_
_entity_poly.entity_id
_entity_poly.type
_entity_poly.pdbx_seq_one_letter_code
_entity_poly.pdbx_strand_id
1 'polypeptide(L)'
;MIVYLDSSVVLRPLFDQRGQLKLWGQWKAAYSSELLGVECRRAIDRLRMLSLYDDHQVGHAMERLSKIERTITRVRLSKSIVLAAAKTMPTIVKTLDAFHLVSAIAIRERRGVEIMFATHDSQQAAAARALGFTCIES
;
A
#
# COMPACT_ATOMS: atom_id res chain seq x y z
N MET A 1 -2.83 17.04 2.05
CA MET A 1 -3.24 15.74 2.61
C MET A 1 -2.02 14.82 2.63
N ILE A 2 -1.88 14.07 3.71
CA ILE A 2 -0.84 13.04 3.84
C ILE A 2 -1.54 11.70 3.79
N VAL A 3 -1.04 10.78 2.97
CA VAL A 3 -1.72 9.52 2.70
C VAL A 3 -0.78 8.33 2.96
N TYR A 4 -1.34 7.25 3.48
CA TYR A 4 -0.72 5.93 3.49
C TYR A 4 -1.37 5.09 2.39
N LEU A 5 -0.57 4.51 1.52
CA LEU A 5 -1.03 3.73 0.38
C LEU A 5 -0.88 2.23 0.67
N ASP A 6 -2.00 1.53 0.75
CA ASP A 6 -2.03 0.08 0.69
C ASP A 6 -1.66 -0.37 -0.74
N SER A 7 -1.09 -1.57 -0.88
CA SER A 7 -0.66 -2.07 -2.19
C SER A 7 -1.79 -2.12 -3.23
N SER A 8 -3.03 -2.37 -2.79
CA SER A 8 -4.18 -2.45 -3.69
C SER A 8 -4.38 -1.18 -4.52
N VAL A 9 -4.10 0.00 -3.95
CA VAL A 9 -4.28 1.26 -4.68
C VAL A 9 -3.11 1.57 -5.62
N VAL A 10 -1.95 0.99 -5.38
CA VAL A 10 -0.76 1.15 -6.24
C VAL A 10 -0.84 0.22 -7.45
N LEU A 11 -1.43 -0.96 -7.29
CA LEU A 11 -1.54 -1.93 -8.39
C LEU A 11 -2.35 -1.41 -9.58
N ARG A 12 -3.35 -0.55 -9.33
CA ARG A 12 -4.19 0.01 -10.41
C ARG A 12 -3.38 0.84 -11.40
N PRO A 13 -2.66 1.89 -10.99
CA PRO A 13 -1.80 2.64 -11.91
C PRO A 13 -0.62 1.82 -12.43
N LEU A 14 -0.09 0.89 -11.61
CA LEU A 14 1.02 0.04 -12.02
C LEU A 14 0.67 -0.81 -13.26
N PHE A 15 -0.54 -1.37 -13.28
CA PHE A 15 -1.01 -2.22 -14.39
C PHE A 15 -1.91 -1.47 -15.37
N ASP A 16 -1.97 -0.15 -15.26
CA ASP A 16 -2.83 0.69 -16.10
C ASP A 16 -4.29 0.22 -16.10
N GLN A 17 -4.77 -0.22 -14.94
CA GLN A 17 -6.12 -0.70 -14.73
C GLN A 17 -7.09 0.45 -14.44
N ARG A 18 -8.36 0.24 -14.78
CA ARG A 18 -9.43 1.16 -14.40
C ARG A 18 -9.63 1.16 -12.87
N GLY A 19 -10.23 2.22 -12.36
CA GLY A 19 -10.55 2.33 -10.94
C GLY A 19 -9.40 2.81 -10.08
N GLN A 20 -8.47 3.57 -10.64
CA GLN A 20 -7.48 4.30 -9.85
C GLN A 20 -8.20 5.24 -8.87
N LEU A 21 -7.56 5.53 -7.75
CA LEU A 21 -8.06 6.56 -6.85
C LEU A 21 -8.23 7.88 -7.60
N LYS A 22 -9.37 8.54 -7.43
CA LYS A 22 -9.62 9.85 -8.04
C LYS A 22 -8.58 10.88 -7.60
N LEU A 23 -8.05 10.74 -6.38
CA LEU A 23 -7.06 11.63 -5.78
C LEU A 23 -5.62 11.16 -6.05
N TRP A 24 -5.41 10.20 -6.95
CA TRP A 24 -4.06 9.70 -7.23
C TRP A 24 -3.11 10.83 -7.61
N GLY A 25 -2.02 10.94 -6.85
CA GLY A 25 -1.01 11.96 -7.05
C GLY A 25 -1.34 13.34 -6.48
N GLN A 26 -2.52 13.54 -5.90
CA GLN A 26 -2.96 14.86 -5.39
C GLN A 26 -2.65 15.06 -3.89
N TRP A 27 -1.76 14.29 -3.33
CA TRP A 27 -1.36 14.40 -1.93
C TRP A 27 -0.06 15.18 -1.76
N LYS A 28 0.14 15.71 -0.57
CA LYS A 28 1.37 16.43 -0.21
C LYS A 28 2.52 15.46 0.04
N ALA A 29 2.22 14.33 0.69
CA ALA A 29 3.19 13.29 0.99
C ALA A 29 2.49 11.93 0.99
N ALA A 30 3.18 10.91 0.49
CA ALA A 30 2.69 9.54 0.45
C ALA A 30 3.65 8.60 1.17
N TYR A 31 3.09 7.69 1.92
CA TYR A 31 3.80 6.65 2.65
C TYR A 31 3.26 5.28 2.27
N SER A 32 4.09 4.27 2.41
CA SER A 32 3.69 2.87 2.36
C SER A 32 4.69 2.04 3.17
N SER A 33 4.60 0.73 3.06
CA SER A 33 5.54 -0.22 3.68
C SER A 33 6.65 -0.60 2.69
N GLU A 34 7.80 -1.03 3.19
CA GLU A 34 8.81 -1.74 2.38
C GLU A 34 8.21 -2.95 1.67
N LEU A 35 7.14 -3.54 2.22
CA LEU A 35 6.41 -4.64 1.58
C LEU A 35 5.81 -4.25 0.23
N LEU A 36 5.53 -2.98 -0.01
CA LEU A 36 4.94 -2.51 -1.25
C LEU A 36 5.72 -3.01 -2.48
N GLY A 37 7.04 -2.84 -2.43
CA GLY A 37 7.91 -3.26 -3.53
C GLY A 37 7.86 -4.78 -3.76
N VAL A 38 7.83 -5.54 -2.68
CA VAL A 38 7.72 -7.01 -2.76
C VAL A 38 6.37 -7.41 -3.33
N GLU A 39 5.29 -6.88 -2.80
CA GLU A 39 3.94 -7.20 -3.24
C GLU A 39 3.73 -6.86 -4.72
N CYS A 40 4.18 -5.68 -5.15
CA CYS A 40 4.05 -5.26 -6.54
C CYS A 40 4.90 -6.12 -7.48
N ARG A 41 6.13 -6.46 -7.10
CA ARG A 41 6.99 -7.31 -7.92
C ARG A 41 6.46 -8.74 -8.00
N ARG A 42 5.92 -9.26 -6.91
CA ARG A 42 5.25 -10.57 -6.93
C ARG A 42 4.01 -10.55 -7.83
N ALA A 43 3.25 -9.45 -7.85
CA ALA A 43 2.11 -9.32 -8.74
C ALA A 43 2.53 -9.28 -10.21
N ILE A 44 3.61 -8.59 -10.55
CA ILE A 44 4.16 -8.57 -11.91
C ILE A 44 4.61 -9.98 -12.32
N ASP A 45 5.34 -10.65 -11.44
CA ASP A 45 5.84 -12.01 -11.69
C ASP A 45 4.70 -13.00 -11.91
N ARG A 46 3.61 -12.86 -11.16
CA ARG A 46 2.42 -13.69 -11.33
C ARG A 46 1.81 -13.51 -12.72
N LEU A 47 1.70 -12.29 -13.22
CA LEU A 47 1.17 -12.03 -14.56
C LEU A 47 2.06 -12.66 -15.65
N ARG A 48 3.38 -12.61 -15.45
CA ARG A 48 4.33 -13.27 -16.33
C ARG A 48 4.15 -14.80 -16.31
N MET A 49 4.07 -15.38 -15.13
CA MET A 49 3.93 -16.84 -14.96
C MET A 49 2.61 -17.37 -15.53
N LEU A 50 1.56 -16.55 -15.50
CA LEU A 50 0.27 -16.89 -16.10
C LEU A 50 0.20 -16.61 -17.60
N SER A 51 1.32 -16.20 -18.20
CA SER A 51 1.43 -15.83 -19.63
C SER A 51 0.50 -14.67 -20.02
N LEU A 52 0.11 -13.82 -19.06
CA LEU A 52 -0.69 -12.63 -19.30
C LEU A 52 0.18 -11.43 -19.65
N TYR A 53 1.46 -11.45 -19.25
CA TYR A 53 2.47 -10.45 -19.58
C TYR A 53 3.65 -11.10 -20.28
N ASP A 54 4.07 -10.52 -21.40
CA ASP A 54 5.34 -10.87 -22.06
C ASP A 54 6.51 -10.10 -21.42
N ASP A 55 7.73 -10.37 -21.87
CA ASP A 55 8.94 -9.74 -21.33
C ASP A 55 8.92 -8.21 -21.49
N HIS A 56 8.37 -7.71 -22.57
CA HIS A 56 8.24 -6.29 -22.85
C HIS A 56 7.31 -5.60 -21.83
N GLN A 57 6.15 -6.22 -21.59
CA GLN A 57 5.19 -5.73 -20.60
C GLN A 57 5.75 -5.78 -19.18
N VAL A 58 6.51 -6.83 -18.84
CA VAL A 58 7.19 -6.93 -17.54
C VAL A 58 8.19 -5.78 -17.38
N GLY A 59 9.00 -5.50 -18.40
CA GLY A 59 9.97 -4.40 -18.37
C GLY A 59 9.29 -3.05 -18.15
N HIS A 60 8.21 -2.78 -18.84
CA HIS A 60 7.43 -1.54 -18.66
C HIS A 60 6.82 -1.43 -17.26
N ALA A 61 6.29 -2.53 -16.73
CA ALA A 61 5.72 -2.54 -15.38
C ALA A 61 6.80 -2.27 -14.32
N MET A 62 7.99 -2.85 -14.48
CA MET A 62 9.11 -2.61 -13.55
C MET A 62 9.58 -1.16 -13.58
N GLU A 63 9.67 -0.54 -14.76
CA GLU A 63 10.00 0.88 -14.90
C GLU A 63 8.96 1.76 -14.22
N ARG A 64 7.69 1.46 -14.44
CA ARG A 64 6.58 2.19 -13.83
C ARG A 64 6.60 2.06 -12.31
N LEU A 65 6.85 0.87 -11.80
CA LEU A 65 6.96 0.63 -10.36
C LEU A 65 8.10 1.46 -9.75
N SER A 66 9.27 1.50 -10.38
CA SER A 66 10.40 2.30 -9.90
C SER A 66 10.05 3.78 -9.82
N LYS A 67 9.32 4.31 -10.79
CA LYS A 67 8.87 5.70 -10.78
C LYS A 67 7.89 5.96 -9.64
N ILE A 68 6.95 5.06 -9.42
CA ILE A 68 5.98 5.16 -8.31
C ILE A 68 6.71 5.11 -6.98
N GLU A 69 7.62 4.17 -6.79
CA GLU A 69 8.37 4.01 -5.54
C GLU A 69 9.16 5.28 -5.16
N ARG A 70 9.68 6.01 -6.14
CA ARG A 70 10.41 7.27 -5.87
C ARG A 70 9.54 8.36 -5.28
N THR A 71 8.24 8.30 -5.45
CA THR A 71 7.29 9.28 -4.94
C THR A 71 6.73 8.92 -3.57
N ILE A 72 7.11 7.75 -3.02
CA ILE A 72 6.55 7.21 -1.79
C ILE A 72 7.67 6.98 -0.78
N THR A 73 7.48 7.47 0.43
CA THR A 73 8.36 7.14 1.57
C THR A 73 7.91 5.82 2.17
N ARG A 74 8.83 4.87 2.30
CA ARG A 74 8.50 3.52 2.74
C ARG A 74 8.95 3.28 4.17
N VAL A 75 8.05 2.77 5.00
CA VAL A 75 8.31 2.39 6.38
C VAL A 75 9.09 1.08 6.39
N ARG A 76 10.21 1.05 7.09
CA ARG A 76 11.05 -0.15 7.19
C ARG A 76 10.34 -1.23 8.01
N LEU A 77 10.59 -2.49 7.63
CA LEU A 77 10.15 -3.66 8.38
C LEU A 77 11.07 -3.89 9.58
N SER A 78 11.07 -2.94 10.51
CA SER A 78 11.85 -3.02 11.73
C SER A 78 11.28 -4.06 12.68
N LYS A 79 12.07 -4.43 13.70
CA LYS A 79 11.59 -5.33 14.75
C LYS A 79 10.34 -4.80 15.44
N SER A 80 10.27 -3.49 15.70
CA SER A 80 9.10 -2.87 16.32
C SER A 80 7.85 -2.99 15.44
N ILE A 81 7.98 -2.87 14.13
CA ILE A 81 6.87 -3.06 13.19
C ILE A 81 6.43 -4.53 13.18
N VAL A 82 7.37 -5.48 13.15
CA VAL A 82 7.05 -6.91 13.20
C VAL A 82 6.29 -7.26 14.48
N LEU A 83 6.77 -6.78 15.63
CA LEU A 83 6.13 -7.03 16.91
C LEU A 83 4.73 -6.40 16.99
N ALA A 84 4.58 -5.20 16.45
CA ALA A 84 3.27 -4.52 16.41
C ALA A 84 2.27 -5.29 15.53
N ALA A 85 2.72 -5.80 14.38
CA ALA A 85 1.88 -6.58 13.48
C ALA A 85 1.41 -7.92 14.07
N ALA A 86 2.13 -8.44 15.05
CA ALA A 86 1.78 -9.68 15.74
C ALA A 86 0.69 -9.51 16.81
N LYS A 87 0.34 -8.27 17.15
CA LYS A 87 -0.70 -7.98 18.16
C LYS A 87 -2.10 -8.19 17.60
N THR A 88 -3.06 -8.37 18.51
CA THR A 88 -4.48 -8.48 18.16
C THR A 88 -4.97 -7.20 17.47
N MET A 89 -5.72 -7.37 16.40
CA MET A 89 -6.36 -6.30 15.65
C MET A 89 -7.84 -6.19 16.02
N PRO A 90 -8.47 -5.01 15.86
CA PRO A 90 -9.90 -4.84 16.21
C PRO A 90 -10.84 -5.56 15.25
N THR A 91 -10.38 -5.93 14.07
CA THR A 91 -11.15 -6.71 13.07
C THR A 91 -10.28 -7.83 12.53
N ILE A 92 -10.88 -8.73 11.73
CA ILE A 92 -10.11 -9.79 11.07
C ILE A 92 -9.23 -9.17 9.98
N VAL A 93 -7.92 -9.39 10.07
CA VAL A 93 -6.92 -8.82 9.18
C VAL A 93 -5.94 -9.89 8.74
N LYS A 94 -5.61 -9.92 7.46
CA LYS A 94 -4.58 -10.80 6.91
C LYS A 94 -3.19 -10.30 7.33
N THR A 95 -2.20 -11.18 7.29
CA THR A 95 -0.85 -10.88 7.76
C THR A 95 -0.23 -9.64 7.09
N LEU A 96 -0.23 -9.58 5.76
CA LEU A 96 0.35 -8.44 5.05
C LEU A 96 -0.43 -7.14 5.31
N ASP A 97 -1.74 -7.24 5.45
CA ASP A 97 -2.59 -6.11 5.77
C ASP A 97 -2.29 -5.56 7.17
N ALA A 98 -1.99 -6.45 8.14
CA ALA A 98 -1.56 -6.04 9.48
C ALA A 98 -0.26 -5.22 9.42
N PHE A 99 0.70 -5.60 8.59
CA PHE A 99 1.93 -4.82 8.39
C PHE A 99 1.64 -3.42 7.85
N HIS A 100 0.72 -3.31 6.89
CA HIS A 100 0.32 -2.00 6.37
C HIS A 100 -0.34 -1.13 7.44
N LEU A 101 -1.24 -1.71 8.22
CA LEU A 101 -1.93 -0.97 9.29
C LEU A 101 -0.96 -0.45 10.35
N VAL A 102 -0.07 -1.29 10.85
CA VAL A 102 0.89 -0.86 11.88
C VAL A 102 1.93 0.12 11.34
N SER A 103 2.29 0.00 10.06
CA SER A 103 3.16 0.97 9.41
C SER A 103 2.49 2.35 9.32
N ALA A 104 1.21 2.38 8.97
CA ALA A 104 0.43 3.62 8.95
C ALA A 104 0.30 4.24 10.35
N ILE A 105 0.07 3.43 11.37
CA ILE A 105 0.02 3.88 12.77
C ILE A 105 1.37 4.50 13.16
N ALA A 106 2.47 3.86 12.82
CA ALA A 106 3.82 4.37 13.14
C ALA A 106 4.06 5.77 12.54
N ILE A 107 3.63 5.99 11.30
CA ILE A 107 3.75 7.30 10.66
C ILE A 107 2.84 8.32 11.34
N ARG A 108 1.60 7.96 11.63
CA ARG A 108 0.66 8.84 12.33
C ARG A 108 1.21 9.30 13.67
N GLU A 109 1.76 8.38 14.44
CA GLU A 109 2.35 8.69 15.75
C GLU A 109 3.60 9.55 15.61
N ARG A 110 4.48 9.22 14.68
CA ARG A 110 5.74 9.96 14.49
C ARG A 110 5.50 11.39 14.02
N ARG A 111 4.57 11.60 13.10
CA ARG A 111 4.29 12.92 12.55
C ARG A 111 3.31 13.72 13.40
N GLY A 112 2.51 13.07 14.23
CA GLY A 112 1.50 13.74 15.05
C GLY A 112 0.41 14.43 14.24
N VAL A 113 0.12 13.94 13.04
CA VAL A 113 -0.89 14.51 12.13
C VAL A 113 -1.82 13.43 11.62
N GLU A 114 -2.97 13.84 11.09
CA GLU A 114 -3.91 12.94 10.47
C GLU A 114 -3.32 12.32 9.21
N ILE A 115 -3.42 11.00 9.10
CA ILE A 115 -3.01 10.23 7.93
C ILE A 115 -4.26 9.62 7.31
N MET A 116 -4.47 9.87 6.02
CA MET A 116 -5.54 9.22 5.25
C MET A 116 -5.05 7.83 4.83
N PHE A 117 -5.86 6.81 5.05
CA PHE A 117 -5.53 5.44 4.64
C PHE A 117 -6.23 5.11 3.33
N ALA A 118 -5.47 4.84 2.28
CA ALA A 118 -6.00 4.58 0.96
C ALA A 118 -5.92 3.08 0.63
N THR A 119 -7.06 2.48 0.33
CA THR A 119 -7.15 1.05 -0.03
C THR A 119 -8.36 0.82 -0.94
N HIS A 120 -8.27 -0.22 -1.78
CA HIS A 120 -9.41 -0.74 -2.55
C HIS A 120 -10.02 -1.98 -1.90
N ASP A 121 -9.44 -2.44 -0.79
CA ASP A 121 -9.92 -3.61 -0.04
C ASP A 121 -10.86 -3.15 1.07
N SER A 122 -12.14 -3.54 0.98
CA SER A 122 -13.17 -3.13 1.96
C SER A 122 -12.89 -3.68 3.37
N GLN A 123 -12.29 -4.87 3.49
CA GLN A 123 -11.92 -5.45 4.77
C GLN A 123 -10.77 -4.65 5.42
N GLN A 124 -9.79 -4.24 4.62
CA GLN A 124 -8.69 -3.40 5.07
C GLN A 124 -9.19 -2.01 5.47
N ALA A 125 -10.11 -1.44 4.72
CA ALA A 125 -10.74 -0.16 5.07
C ALA A 125 -11.48 -0.23 6.40
N ALA A 126 -12.22 -1.31 6.64
CA ALA A 126 -12.91 -1.51 7.92
C ALA A 126 -11.94 -1.57 9.08
N ALA A 127 -10.83 -2.28 8.94
CA ALA A 127 -9.79 -2.35 9.96
C ALA A 127 -9.14 -0.98 10.20
N ALA A 128 -8.82 -0.26 9.15
CA ALA A 128 -8.22 1.07 9.24
C ALA A 128 -9.16 2.05 9.97
N ARG A 129 -10.45 2.03 9.65
CA ARG A 129 -11.44 2.87 10.34
C ARG A 129 -11.53 2.52 11.83
N ALA A 130 -11.51 1.24 12.16
CA ALA A 130 -11.53 0.79 13.56
C ALA A 130 -10.29 1.26 14.34
N LEU A 131 -9.18 1.51 13.64
CA LEU A 131 -7.95 2.07 14.21
C LEU A 131 -7.90 3.60 14.17
N GLY A 132 -8.98 4.25 13.75
CA GLY A 132 -9.11 5.70 13.78
C GLY A 132 -8.66 6.42 12.52
N PHE A 133 -8.38 5.71 11.43
CA PHE A 133 -8.03 6.36 10.17
C PHE A 133 -9.27 6.81 9.40
N THR A 134 -9.14 7.93 8.70
CA THR A 134 -10.05 8.30 7.62
C THR A 134 -9.59 7.55 6.37
N CYS A 135 -10.52 6.87 5.69
CA CYS A 135 -10.18 6.02 4.55
C CYS A 135 -10.58 6.64 3.22
N ILE A 136 -9.75 6.39 2.22
CA ILE A 136 -10.05 6.69 0.81
C ILE A 136 -10.16 5.35 0.09
N GLU A 137 -11.33 5.06 -0.49
CA GLU A 137 -11.59 3.78 -1.17
C GLU A 137 -11.73 3.92 -2.68
N SER A 138 -11.86 5.11 -3.18
CA SER A 138 -12.01 5.34 -4.63
C SER A 138 -11.54 6.73 -5.06
#